data_01c967506a9d3bec79b143c7fbff6454
#
_entry.id   01c967506a9d3bec79b143c7fbff6454
#
_cell.length_a   1.000
_cell.length_b   1.000
_cell.length_c   1.000
_cell.angle_alpha   90.00
_cell.angle_beta   90.00
_cell.angle_gamma   90.00
#
_symmetry.space_group_name_H-M   'P 1'
#
loop_
_entity.id
_entity.type
_entity.pdbx_description
1 polymer ?
#
loop_
_entity_poly.entity_id
_entity_poly.type
_entity_poly.pdbx_seq_one_letter_code
_entity_poly.pdbx_strand_id
1 'polypeptide(L)' 'WGHNRGPNWGNRGSCRPQRAVRKASNMGVRHARVIRANNQRVVVKGWKRGSPTRVIFANRQHCPVIARR' A
#
# COMPACT_ATOMS: atom_id res chain seq x y z
N TRP A 1 16.10 15.03 13.34
CA TRP A 1 15.98 14.73 13.28
C TRP A 1 15.23 14.24 13.27
N GLY A 2 14.85 13.88 13.40
CA GLY A 2 14.04 13.28 13.38
C GLY A 2 13.20 13.16 12.64
N HIS A 3 13.03 13.03 12.30
CA HIS A 3 12.35 12.92 11.76
C HIS A 3 11.70 12.15 11.36
N ASN A 4 11.15 11.89 11.27
CA ASN A 4 10.46 11.20 10.94
C ASN A 4 9.99 10.39 11.15
N ARG A 5 9.33 10.55 11.52
CA ARG A 5 9.00 9.75 11.90
C ARG A 5 7.71 9.46 11.90
N GLY A 6 6.84 9.64 11.61
CA GLY A 6 5.51 9.21 11.54
C GLY A 6 5.36 7.74 11.80
N PRO A 7 4.22 7.13 11.49
CA PRO A 7 4.05 5.70 11.70
C PRO A 7 5.10 4.90 10.95
N ASN A 8 5.55 3.82 11.55
CA ASN A 8 6.58 2.99 10.95
C ASN A 8 6.00 1.89 10.09
N TRP A 9 4.94 2.17 9.40
CA TRP A 9 4.32 1.19 8.54
C TRP A 9 5.27 0.76 7.44
N GLY A 10 5.53 -0.51 7.33
CA GLY A 10 6.38 -1.02 6.30
C GLY A 10 7.83 -0.59 6.45
N ASN A 11 8.18 -0.07 7.60
CA ASN A 11 9.49 0.49 7.81
C ASN A 11 10.60 -0.55 7.64
N ARG A 12 10.26 -1.78 7.84
CA ARG A 12 11.25 -2.84 7.74
C ARG A 12 11.29 -3.49 6.39
N GLY A 13 10.40 -3.10 5.52
CA GLY A 13 10.36 -3.63 4.19
C GLY A 13 10.78 -2.61 3.17
N SER A 14 10.70 -3.00 1.93
CA SER A 14 11.10 -2.16 0.81
C SER A 14 9.93 -1.49 0.12
N CYS A 15 8.71 -1.84 0.48
CA CYS A 15 7.52 -1.24 -0.09
C CYS A 15 6.98 -0.17 0.84
N ARG A 16 7.27 1.07 0.53
CA ARG A 16 6.76 2.18 1.32
C ARG A 16 5.27 2.34 1.11
N PRO A 17 4.53 2.72 2.16
CA PRO A 17 3.08 2.93 2.02
C PRO A 17 2.73 3.88 0.88
N GLN A 18 3.48 4.95 0.71
CA GLN A 18 3.22 5.91 -0.35
C GLN A 18 3.36 5.28 -1.73
N ARG A 19 4.34 4.42 -1.88
CA ARG A 19 4.55 3.73 -3.15
C ARG A 19 3.43 2.75 -3.43
N ALA A 20 2.97 2.05 -2.40
CA ALA A 20 1.85 1.14 -2.55
C ALA A 20 0.58 1.89 -2.98
N VAL A 21 0.32 3.04 -2.36
CA VAL A 21 -0.83 3.87 -2.73
C VAL A 21 -0.71 4.32 -4.18
N ARG A 22 0.46 4.80 -4.57
CA ARG A 22 0.67 5.24 -5.94
C ARG A 22 0.45 4.11 -6.94
N LYS A 23 0.96 2.94 -6.60
CA LYS A 23 0.82 1.79 -7.47
C LYS A 23 -0.64 1.37 -7.59
N ALA A 24 -1.37 1.37 -6.48
CA ALA A 24 -2.80 1.07 -6.51
C ALA A 24 -3.54 2.11 -7.37
N SER A 25 -3.17 3.37 -7.23
CA SER A 25 -3.75 4.44 -8.03
C SER A 25 -3.54 4.18 -9.53
N ASN A 26 -2.35 3.76 -9.89
CA ASN A 26 -2.04 3.44 -11.29
C ASN A 26 -2.83 2.24 -11.79
N MET A 27 -3.32 1.42 -10.89
CA MET A 27 -4.16 0.28 -11.24
C MET A 27 -5.64 0.65 -11.35
N GLY A 28 -5.96 1.92 -11.17
CA GLY A 28 -7.33 2.40 -11.26
C GLY A 28 -8.06 2.47 -9.95
N VAL A 29 -7.38 2.28 -8.83
CA VAL A 29 -8.00 2.38 -7.53
C VAL A 29 -8.04 3.85 -7.12
N ARG A 30 -9.24 4.36 -6.87
CA ARG A 30 -9.43 5.73 -6.44
C ARG A 30 -9.50 5.85 -4.94
N HIS A 31 -9.08 6.99 -4.42
CA HIS A 31 -9.06 7.24 -2.98
C HIS A 31 -8.29 6.16 -2.24
N ALA A 32 -7.21 5.71 -2.85
CA ALA A 32 -6.39 4.65 -2.29
C ALA A 32 -5.73 5.11 -1.01
N ARG A 33 -5.77 4.25 0.00
CA ARG A 33 -5.11 4.53 1.27
C ARG A 33 -4.66 3.22 1.89
N VAL A 34 -3.61 3.30 2.69
CA VAL A 34 -3.11 2.13 3.40
C VAL A 34 -3.98 1.91 4.63
N ILE A 35 -4.51 0.70 4.76
CA ILE A 35 -5.31 0.33 5.92
C ILE A 35 -4.59 -0.65 6.82
N ARG A 36 -3.52 -1.25 6.31
CA ARG A 36 -2.70 -2.15 7.11
C ARG A 36 -1.32 -2.25 6.48
N ALA A 37 -0.32 -2.29 7.31
CA ALA A 37 1.05 -2.51 6.84
C ALA A 37 1.83 -3.21 7.92
N ASN A 38 2.63 -4.18 7.51
CA ASN A 38 3.56 -4.85 8.41
C ASN A 38 4.78 -5.24 7.58
N ASN A 39 5.69 -6.01 8.17
CA ASN A 39 6.92 -6.35 7.46
C ASN A 39 6.73 -7.39 6.36
N GLN A 40 5.53 -7.90 6.19
CA GLN A 40 5.23 -8.89 5.15
C GLN A 40 4.38 -8.33 4.03
N ARG A 41 3.46 -7.44 4.34
CA ARG A 41 2.52 -6.94 3.34
C ARG A 41 2.03 -5.55 3.64
N VAL A 42 1.55 -4.90 2.61
CA VAL A 42 0.90 -3.59 2.70
C VAL A 42 -0.46 -3.73 2.02
N VAL A 43 -1.51 -3.39 2.75
CA VAL A 43 -2.88 -3.48 2.21
C VAL A 43 -3.40 -2.08 1.94
N VAL A 44 -3.79 -1.86 0.70
CA VAL A 44 -4.34 -0.58 0.26
C VAL A 44 -5.79 -0.79 -0.10
N LYS A 45 -6.65 0.10 0.38
CA LYS A 45 -8.07 0.06 0.09
C LYS A 45 -8.47 1.32 -0.66
N GLY A 46 -9.37 1.16 -1.58
CA GLY A 46 -9.93 2.28 -2.32
C GLY A 46 -11.14 1.83 -3.10
N TRP A 47 -11.41 2.53 -4.17
CA TRP A 47 -12.58 2.29 -4.99
C TRP A 47 -12.16 2.08 -6.43
N LYS A 48 -12.72 1.10 -7.07
CA LYS A 48 -12.48 0.87 -8.48
C LYS A 48 -13.84 0.65 -9.15
N ARG A 49 -14.14 1.51 -10.11
CA ARG A 49 -15.41 1.46 -10.82
C ARG A 49 -16.60 1.50 -9.89
N GLY A 50 -16.48 2.28 -8.81
CA GLY A 50 -17.56 2.43 -7.85
C GLY A 50 -17.66 1.30 -6.84
N SER A 51 -16.76 0.35 -6.85
CA SER A 51 -16.77 -0.78 -5.92
C SER A 51 -15.58 -0.72 -4.97
N PRO A 52 -15.79 -1.09 -3.71
CA PRO A 52 -14.66 -1.18 -2.78
C PRO A 52 -13.65 -2.21 -3.28
N THR A 53 -12.41 -1.84 -3.23
CA THR A 53 -11.35 -2.69 -3.76
C THR A 53 -10.17 -2.67 -2.80
N ARG A 54 -9.58 -3.83 -2.58
CA ARG A 54 -8.35 -3.94 -1.82
C ARG A 54 -7.26 -4.51 -2.69
N VAL A 55 -6.08 -3.95 -2.54
CA VAL A 55 -4.90 -4.48 -3.22
C VAL A 55 -3.89 -4.78 -2.14
N ILE A 56 -3.37 -5.99 -2.16
CA ILE A 56 -2.38 -6.44 -1.19
C ILE A 56 -1.05 -6.54 -1.89
N PHE A 57 -0.08 -5.80 -1.39
CA PHE A 57 1.27 -5.80 -1.93
C PHE A 57 2.20 -6.53 -0.97
N ALA A 58 3.17 -7.25 -1.53
CA ALA A 58 4.25 -7.76 -0.71
C ALA A 58 5.12 -6.59 -0.27
N ASN A 59 5.55 -6.61 0.98
CA ASN A 59 6.42 -5.55 1.47
C ASN A 59 7.85 -5.84 1.04
N ARG A 60 8.06 -5.77 -0.26
CA ARG A 60 9.33 -6.01 -0.91
C ARG A 60 9.60 -4.90 -1.89
N GLN A 61 10.80 -4.89 -2.41
CA GLN A 61 11.17 -3.93 -3.43
C GLN A 61 10.17 -4.00 -4.59
N HIS A 62 9.75 -2.85 -5.08
CA HIS A 62 8.80 -2.70 -6.18
C HIS A 62 7.36 -3.05 -5.82
N CYS A 63 7.08 -3.34 -4.56
CA CYS A 63 5.71 -3.61 -4.11
C CYS A 63 4.97 -4.59 -5.01
N PRO A 64 5.44 -5.84 -5.13
CA PRO A 64 4.72 -6.80 -5.98
C PRO A 64 3.31 -7.02 -5.47
N VAL A 65 2.37 -7.17 -6.38
CA VAL A 65 0.98 -7.43 -6.01
C VAL A 65 0.84 -8.90 -5.62
N ILE A 66 0.29 -9.13 -4.43
CA ILE A 66 0.00 -10.49 -3.97
C ILE A 66 -1.42 -10.86 -4.33
N ALA A 67 -2.36 -9.95 -4.10
CA ALA A 67 -3.78 -10.25 -4.30
C ALA A 67 -4.55 -8.96 -4.54
N ARG A 68 -5.69 -9.12 -5.19
CA ARG A 68 -6.64 -8.04 -5.40
C ARG A 68 -8.03 -8.55 -5.05
N ARG A 69 -8.78 -7.72 -4.35
CA ARG A 69 -10.12 -8.13 -3.90
C ARG A 69 -11.12 -7.03 -4.05
#